data_a629dc48b0bc8a997caa7a034d9f4d9c
#
_entry.id   a629dc48b0bc8a997caa7a034d9f4d9c
#
_cell.length_a   1.000
_cell.length_b   1.000
_cell.length_c   1.000
_cell.angle_alpha   90.00
_cell.angle_beta   90.00
_cell.angle_gamma   90.00
#
_symmetry.space_group_name_H-M   'P 1'
#
loop_
_entity.id
_entity.type
_entity.pdbx_description
1 polymer ?
#
loop_
_entity_poly.entity_id
_entity_poly.type
_entity_poly.pdbx_seq_one_letter_code
_entity_poly.pdbx_strand_id
1 'polypeptide(L)'
;MALTAVRDARPCLVLHMMLRNRGRFCCVLRHCGLLSNAIAVVLLTAFVSLAHPPPAQALPSFARQTGQPCGTCHTDFAGLTPFGRRFKIGGYTYGGGPYRTTPFPSSEDTSNSDKKKIWVPPISMMAIVGFTHTQVPQPPPTAPYHANDNVVASPLSFFWGGAITEHLGAFAQVTYNAPGPGGFGSDPFAAKTWTWDNTDIRYADSTAIGWFNITYGITANNNPTVQDPWNTTPAWAFPYAASTIAPTPGAGTIIDGAFAAHVGSVGAYAYVNDALYLEFSAYRTLDFKAQNDLGTDPFGAPGLFDFAPYWRVAFEPHWGNNWFEIGTFGMIADVHPWTLPGTTTTTTFAQTDKYTDIGIDSQYQYQGANYWFTLRGSYIREYQKLDASFPNGLTSNLNNTLNEARAYMSLAYGNKNRLVFTGQYFDTWGSPDPLLYAGLASGFSPNSNGWIAEVAYIPFVSNFAPGWPWFNARIGLQYVYYDKFDGTTVGAKNNNTLFLYAWVAM
;
A
#
# COMPACT_ATOMS: atom_id res chain seq x y z
N MET A 1 -42.22 -63.77 -42.09
CA MET A 1 -41.27 -64.88 -42.04
C MET A 1 -39.93 -64.33 -41.61
N ALA A 2 -39.63 -64.63 -40.46
CA ALA A 2 -38.41 -65.21 -39.83
C ALA A 2 -37.33 -64.18 -39.57
N LEU A 3 -37.11 -64.00 -38.36
CA LEU A 3 -36.28 -64.60 -37.29
C LEU A 3 -34.89 -63.98 -37.17
N THR A 4 -34.70 -63.28 -36.06
CA THR A 4 -33.64 -63.46 -35.03
C THR A 4 -32.19 -63.14 -35.35
N ALA A 5 -31.63 -62.16 -34.62
CA ALA A 5 -30.53 -62.49 -33.69
C ALA A 5 -30.21 -61.27 -32.78
N VAL A 6 -30.52 -61.46 -31.53
CA VAL A 6 -29.96 -60.67 -30.41
C VAL A 6 -28.52 -61.14 -30.23
N ARG A 7 -27.55 -60.20 -30.18
CA ARG A 7 -26.25 -60.43 -29.50
C ARG A 7 -25.66 -59.17 -28.96
N ASP A 8 -25.70 -59.09 -27.68
CA ASP A 8 -24.74 -58.52 -26.75
C ASP A 8 -23.85 -57.34 -27.18
N ALA A 9 -24.26 -56.14 -26.82
CA ALA A 9 -23.42 -54.93 -26.78
C ALA A 9 -23.22 -54.46 -25.34
N ARG A 10 -22.62 -55.27 -24.46
CA ARG A 10 -22.34 -54.90 -23.09
C ARG A 10 -20.88 -54.96 -22.58
N PRO A 11 -19.80 -54.93 -23.40
CA PRO A 11 -18.50 -54.64 -22.81
C PRO A 11 -18.00 -53.20 -23.05
N CYS A 12 -18.52 -52.44 -24.01
CA CYS A 12 -17.99 -51.09 -24.28
C CYS A 12 -18.37 -50.01 -23.23
N LEU A 13 -19.52 -50.17 -22.55
CA LEU A 13 -19.98 -49.14 -21.61
C LEU A 13 -19.18 -49.11 -20.28
N VAL A 14 -18.71 -50.29 -19.83
CA VAL A 14 -17.91 -50.42 -18.61
C VAL A 14 -16.48 -49.91 -18.84
N LEU A 15 -15.92 -50.13 -20.02
CA LEU A 15 -14.57 -49.63 -20.34
C LEU A 15 -14.54 -48.11 -20.52
N HIS A 16 -15.63 -47.53 -21.04
CA HIS A 16 -15.73 -46.08 -21.19
C HIS A 16 -15.94 -45.35 -19.83
N MET A 17 -16.64 -45.96 -18.87
CA MET A 17 -16.76 -45.42 -17.51
C MET A 17 -15.44 -45.55 -16.73
N MET A 18 -14.66 -46.60 -16.90
CA MET A 18 -13.36 -46.74 -16.24
C MET A 18 -12.31 -45.76 -16.79
N LEU A 19 -12.33 -45.46 -18.08
CA LEU A 19 -11.43 -44.46 -18.68
C LEU A 19 -11.80 -43.01 -18.28
N ARG A 20 -13.09 -42.74 -18.10
CA ARG A 20 -13.54 -41.42 -17.63
C ARG A 20 -13.19 -41.15 -16.15
N ASN A 21 -13.18 -42.21 -15.32
CA ASN A 21 -12.74 -42.10 -13.92
C ASN A 21 -11.21 -41.97 -13.80
N ARG A 22 -10.43 -42.59 -14.69
CA ARG A 22 -8.96 -42.42 -14.69
C ARG A 22 -8.54 -40.99 -15.04
N GLY A 23 -9.25 -40.32 -15.94
CA GLY A 23 -8.99 -38.91 -16.26
C GLY A 23 -9.26 -37.96 -15.07
N ARG A 24 -10.33 -38.20 -14.32
CA ARG A 24 -10.62 -37.41 -13.10
C ARG A 24 -9.66 -37.68 -11.95
N PHE A 25 -9.20 -38.93 -11.79
CA PHE A 25 -8.18 -39.27 -10.79
C PHE A 25 -6.80 -38.68 -11.13
N CYS A 26 -6.44 -38.62 -12.41
CA CYS A 26 -5.19 -38.01 -12.86
C CYS A 26 -5.21 -36.45 -12.69
N CYS A 27 -6.36 -35.81 -12.93
CA CYS A 27 -6.51 -34.36 -12.67
C CYS A 27 -6.42 -34.01 -11.19
N VAL A 28 -7.07 -34.76 -10.31
CA VAL A 28 -6.99 -34.56 -8.86
C VAL A 28 -5.57 -34.80 -8.36
N LEU A 29 -4.86 -35.81 -8.83
CA LEU A 29 -3.46 -36.05 -8.48
C LEU A 29 -2.50 -34.98 -9.03
N ARG A 30 -2.78 -34.39 -10.20
CA ARG A 30 -1.99 -33.27 -10.72
C ARG A 30 -2.19 -31.99 -9.90
N HIS A 31 -3.42 -31.67 -9.49
CA HIS A 31 -3.68 -30.51 -8.63
C HIS A 31 -3.15 -30.71 -7.20
N CYS A 32 -3.26 -31.90 -6.64
CA CYS A 32 -2.59 -32.24 -5.38
C CYS A 32 -1.06 -32.16 -5.50
N GLY A 33 -0.48 -32.57 -6.62
CA GLY A 33 0.96 -32.47 -6.87
C GLY A 33 1.46 -31.02 -6.97
N LEU A 34 0.69 -30.13 -7.59
CA LEU A 34 1.05 -28.70 -7.68
C LEU A 34 0.90 -28.00 -6.34
N LEU A 35 -0.14 -28.29 -5.56
CA LEU A 35 -0.28 -27.77 -4.19
C LEU A 35 0.81 -28.31 -3.27
N SER A 36 1.14 -29.61 -3.35
CA SER A 36 2.22 -30.18 -2.55
C SER A 36 3.59 -29.64 -2.94
N ASN A 37 3.84 -29.35 -4.22
CA ASN A 37 5.07 -28.73 -4.67
C ASN A 37 5.15 -27.25 -4.26
N ALA A 38 4.05 -26.48 -4.31
CA ALA A 38 4.01 -25.13 -3.82
C ALA A 38 4.22 -25.07 -2.30
N ILE A 39 3.56 -25.93 -1.55
CA ILE A 39 3.76 -26.09 -0.10
C ILE A 39 5.19 -26.57 0.19
N ALA A 40 5.73 -27.51 -0.58
CA ALA A 40 7.10 -27.99 -0.42
C ALA A 40 8.14 -26.90 -0.74
N VAL A 41 7.91 -26.05 -1.73
CA VAL A 41 8.76 -24.88 -2.04
C VAL A 41 8.68 -23.84 -0.93
N VAL A 42 7.50 -23.55 -0.41
CA VAL A 42 7.33 -22.63 0.75
C VAL A 42 7.95 -23.21 2.01
N LEU A 43 7.79 -24.50 2.27
CA LEU A 43 8.43 -25.19 3.39
C LEU A 43 9.94 -25.32 3.20
N LEU A 44 10.41 -25.55 1.99
CA LEU A 44 11.84 -25.64 1.67
C LEU A 44 12.52 -24.26 1.78
N THR A 45 11.87 -23.17 1.30
CA THR A 45 12.37 -21.81 1.52
C THR A 45 12.33 -21.41 2.98
N ALA A 46 11.30 -21.79 3.73
CA ALA A 46 11.26 -21.62 5.18
C ALA A 46 12.35 -22.45 5.89
N PHE A 47 12.59 -23.69 5.46
CA PHE A 47 13.61 -24.57 6.05
C PHE A 47 15.04 -24.15 5.70
N VAL A 48 15.30 -23.69 4.48
CA VAL A 48 16.58 -23.12 4.06
C VAL A 48 16.85 -21.80 4.79
N SER A 49 15.82 -21.02 5.10
CA SER A 49 15.93 -19.82 5.95
C SER A 49 16.22 -20.13 7.42
N LEU A 50 15.86 -21.33 7.89
CA LEU A 50 16.18 -21.79 9.25
C LEU A 50 17.61 -22.36 9.39
N ALA A 51 18.26 -22.74 8.29
CA ALA A 51 19.58 -23.36 8.31
C ALA A 51 20.76 -22.37 8.27
N HIS A 52 20.52 -21.09 7.89
CA HIS A 52 21.53 -20.03 7.94
C HIS A 52 20.86 -18.76 8.45
N PRO A 53 21.34 -18.10 9.51
CA PRO A 53 20.69 -16.92 10.06
C PRO A 53 20.94 -15.71 9.16
N PRO A 54 19.95 -15.29 8.35
CA PRO A 54 19.99 -13.97 7.72
C PRO A 54 19.24 -12.96 8.56
N PRO A 55 19.50 -11.73 8.34
CA PRO A 55 19.17 -10.54 9.15
C PRO A 55 17.77 -9.92 8.95
N ALA A 56 17.30 -9.19 9.93
CA ALA A 56 15.92 -8.77 10.28
C ALA A 56 15.40 -7.39 9.82
N GLN A 57 14.09 -7.12 9.91
CA GLN A 57 13.41 -5.94 9.32
C GLN A 57 12.30 -5.26 10.15
N ALA A 58 12.21 -4.07 10.17
CA ALA A 58 11.50 -2.87 9.72
C ALA A 58 12.38 -2.19 8.70
N LEU A 59 12.18 -0.99 8.11
CA LEU A 59 13.33 -0.57 7.30
C LEU A 59 14.57 -0.85 8.11
N PRO A 60 15.41 -1.81 7.76
CA PRO A 60 16.54 -2.22 8.60
C PRO A 60 17.50 -1.07 8.84
N SER A 61 17.53 -0.09 7.94
CA SER A 61 18.26 1.16 8.14
C SER A 61 17.81 1.91 9.39
N PHE A 62 16.51 1.98 9.68
CA PHE A 62 16.00 2.60 10.91
C PHE A 62 16.36 1.81 12.17
N ALA A 63 16.34 0.47 12.09
CA ALA A 63 16.79 -0.36 13.21
C ALA A 63 18.29 -0.24 13.43
N ARG A 64 19.11 -0.13 12.38
CA ARG A 64 20.55 0.13 12.47
C ARG A 64 20.84 1.51 13.08
N GLN A 65 20.08 2.54 12.68
CA GLN A 65 20.20 3.90 13.18
C GLN A 65 19.81 4.02 14.66
N THR A 66 18.68 3.46 15.05
CA THR A 66 18.07 3.68 16.36
C THR A 66 18.49 2.64 17.40
N GLY A 67 18.96 1.47 16.97
CA GLY A 67 19.18 0.32 17.85
C GLY A 67 17.89 -0.29 18.40
N GLN A 68 16.72 0.17 17.93
CA GLN A 68 15.45 -0.30 18.44
C GLN A 68 14.94 -1.53 17.66
N PRO A 69 14.34 -2.51 18.34
CA PRO A 69 13.67 -3.62 17.66
C PRO A 69 12.45 -3.13 16.88
N CYS A 70 12.09 -3.86 15.84
CA CYS A 70 10.97 -3.53 14.95
C CYS A 70 9.65 -3.29 15.70
N GLY A 71 9.41 -4.08 16.75
CA GLY A 71 8.22 -3.96 17.59
C GLY A 71 8.13 -2.72 18.45
N THR A 72 9.22 -1.93 18.57
CA THR A 72 9.17 -0.61 19.24
C THR A 72 8.45 0.40 18.36
N CYS A 73 8.69 0.36 17.05
CA CYS A 73 8.10 1.31 16.09
C CYS A 73 6.81 0.82 15.44
N HIS A 74 6.61 -0.50 15.37
CA HIS A 74 5.50 -1.10 14.64
C HIS A 74 4.62 -1.99 15.50
N THR A 75 3.29 -1.86 15.35
CA THR A 75 2.32 -2.84 15.86
C THR A 75 2.34 -4.10 15.01
N ASP A 76 2.34 -3.91 13.71
CA ASP A 76 2.62 -4.85 12.62
C ASP A 76 3.45 -4.09 11.57
N PHE A 77 3.79 -4.67 10.41
CA PHE A 77 4.47 -3.87 9.38
C PHE A 77 3.53 -2.83 8.79
N ALA A 78 4.07 -1.65 8.56
CA ALA A 78 3.48 -0.37 8.27
C ALA A 78 2.70 0.25 9.44
N GLY A 79 1.93 -0.49 10.25
CA GLY A 79 1.24 0.04 11.43
C GLY A 79 2.21 0.58 12.48
N LEU A 80 2.07 1.85 12.90
CA LEU A 80 2.98 2.50 13.83
C LEU A 80 2.46 2.50 15.26
N THR A 81 3.39 2.25 16.21
CA THR A 81 3.19 2.53 17.63
C THR A 81 3.32 4.05 17.90
N PRO A 82 2.98 4.55 19.09
CA PRO A 82 3.26 5.92 19.48
C PRO A 82 4.73 6.33 19.32
N PHE A 83 5.66 5.43 19.61
CA PHE A 83 7.09 5.69 19.40
C PHE A 83 7.43 5.81 17.91
N GLY A 84 6.89 4.94 17.06
CA GLY A 84 7.09 5.00 15.61
C GLY A 84 6.54 6.29 15.00
N ARG A 85 5.39 6.78 15.49
CA ARG A 85 4.83 8.08 15.07
C ARG A 85 5.74 9.24 15.43
N ARG A 86 6.24 9.28 16.68
CA ARG A 86 7.17 10.32 17.12
C ARG A 86 8.48 10.29 16.35
N PHE A 87 8.98 9.11 16.00
CA PHE A 87 10.15 8.96 15.14
C PHE A 87 9.92 9.59 13.76
N LYS A 88 8.75 9.37 13.16
CA LYS A 88 8.35 9.99 11.89
C LYS A 88 8.19 11.50 12.01
N ILE A 89 7.48 11.99 13.05
CA ILE A 89 7.28 13.43 13.33
C ILE A 89 8.62 14.10 13.61
N GLY A 90 9.55 13.45 14.31
CA GLY A 90 10.92 13.93 14.58
C GLY A 90 11.86 13.84 13.37
N GLY A 91 11.33 13.73 12.15
CA GLY A 91 12.11 13.81 10.91
C GLY A 91 13.00 12.58 10.67
N TYR A 92 12.68 11.41 11.22
CA TYR A 92 13.47 10.18 11.09
C TYR A 92 14.91 10.30 11.63
N THR A 93 15.18 11.27 12.52
CA THR A 93 16.54 11.61 12.95
C THR A 93 16.98 10.97 14.25
N TYR A 94 16.07 10.39 15.03
CA TYR A 94 16.43 9.72 16.30
C TYR A 94 17.51 8.66 16.10
N GLY A 95 18.61 8.81 16.85
CA GLY A 95 19.77 7.94 16.78
C GLY A 95 19.87 6.97 17.97
N GLY A 96 21.08 6.58 18.33
CA GLY A 96 21.39 5.74 19.49
C GLY A 96 21.78 4.30 19.15
N GLY A 97 21.64 3.90 17.89
CA GLY A 97 21.98 2.55 17.42
C GLY A 97 23.49 2.27 17.38
N PRO A 98 23.86 1.00 17.09
CA PRO A 98 25.26 0.57 17.07
C PRO A 98 26.02 1.05 15.82
N TYR A 99 25.34 1.55 14.81
CA TYR A 99 25.91 2.02 13.55
C TYR A 99 25.70 3.51 13.38
N ARG A 100 26.61 4.16 12.68
CA ARG A 100 26.42 5.50 12.16
C ARG A 100 25.80 5.38 10.76
N THR A 101 24.59 5.89 10.59
CA THR A 101 23.89 5.85 9.30
C THR A 101 23.86 7.22 8.61
N THR A 102 24.12 8.31 9.34
CA THR A 102 24.20 9.66 8.79
C THR A 102 25.38 9.78 7.81
N PRO A 103 25.17 10.29 6.58
CA PRO A 103 26.25 10.56 5.64
C PRO A 103 27.21 11.62 6.16
N PHE A 104 26.68 12.60 6.88
CA PHE A 104 27.48 13.67 7.51
C PHE A 104 27.62 13.39 9.01
N PRO A 105 28.84 13.26 9.54
CA PRO A 105 29.06 13.02 10.97
C PRO A 105 28.56 14.20 11.81
N SER A 106 27.92 13.90 12.94
CA SER A 106 27.55 14.88 13.93
C SER A 106 28.73 15.27 14.82
N SER A 107 28.61 16.34 15.56
CA SER A 107 29.59 16.75 16.57
C SER A 107 29.79 15.69 17.67
N GLU A 108 28.72 14.95 18.03
CA GLU A 108 28.78 13.84 18.98
C GLU A 108 29.57 12.63 18.44
N ASP A 109 29.47 12.35 17.16
CA ASP A 109 30.21 11.24 16.51
C ASP A 109 31.72 11.51 16.49
N THR A 110 32.14 12.77 16.55
CA THR A 110 33.54 13.18 16.55
C THR A 110 34.13 13.31 17.94
N SER A 111 33.33 13.54 18.98
CA SER A 111 33.78 13.80 20.35
C SER A 111 34.03 12.54 21.17
N ASN A 112 33.46 11.39 20.80
CA ASN A 112 33.56 10.15 21.56
C ASN A 112 34.57 9.19 20.91
N SER A 113 35.86 9.41 21.20
CA SER A 113 36.99 8.65 20.60
C SER A 113 36.99 7.16 20.92
N ASP A 114 36.29 6.72 21.98
CA ASP A 114 36.36 5.35 22.49
C ASP A 114 35.44 4.35 21.79
N LYS A 115 34.49 4.81 20.97
CA LYS A 115 33.56 3.96 20.18
C LYS A 115 33.29 4.53 18.80
N LYS A 116 34.27 4.48 17.91
CA LYS A 116 34.08 4.86 16.53
C LYS A 116 33.07 3.91 15.86
N LYS A 117 31.80 4.35 15.76
CA LYS A 117 30.73 3.57 15.09
C LYS A 117 31.06 3.37 13.62
N ILE A 118 30.91 2.15 13.14
CA ILE A 118 31.04 1.82 11.72
C ILE A 118 29.94 2.55 10.95
N TRP A 119 30.31 3.26 9.89
CA TRP A 119 29.35 3.85 8.99
C TRP A 119 28.71 2.78 8.11
N VAL A 120 27.38 2.79 8.04
CA VAL A 120 26.56 1.92 7.18
C VAL A 120 25.55 2.80 6.44
N PRO A 121 25.47 2.71 5.10
CA PRO A 121 24.51 3.51 4.35
C PRO A 121 23.06 3.23 4.82
N PRO A 122 22.21 4.25 4.90
CA PRO A 122 20.82 4.12 5.32
C PRO A 122 19.93 3.56 4.20
N ILE A 123 20.38 2.48 3.57
CA ILE A 123 19.71 1.80 2.47
C ILE A 123 19.06 0.53 3.00
N SER A 124 17.85 0.27 2.52
CA SER A 124 17.10 -0.96 2.75
C SER A 124 16.46 -1.41 1.45
N MET A 125 16.08 -2.67 1.37
CA MET A 125 15.27 -3.17 0.26
C MET A 125 14.16 -4.07 0.79
N MET A 126 13.09 -4.21 0.03
CA MET A 126 12.04 -5.18 0.27
C MET A 126 11.64 -5.90 -1.01
N ALA A 127 11.09 -7.09 -0.85
CA ALA A 127 10.44 -7.83 -1.92
C ALA A 127 9.18 -8.51 -1.38
N ILE A 128 8.13 -8.54 -2.18
CA ILE A 128 6.93 -9.33 -1.92
C ILE A 128 6.83 -10.40 -3.01
N VAL A 129 6.68 -11.65 -2.58
CA VAL A 129 6.33 -12.77 -3.47
C VAL A 129 4.97 -13.26 -3.03
N GLY A 130 4.00 -13.30 -3.93
CA GLY A 130 2.64 -13.66 -3.60
C GLY A 130 2.00 -14.61 -4.62
N PHE A 131 1.20 -15.54 -4.09
CA PHE A 131 0.29 -16.38 -4.86
C PHE A 131 -1.09 -15.76 -4.84
N THR A 132 -1.69 -15.57 -6.00
CA THR A 132 -3.02 -15.00 -6.18
C THR A 132 -3.97 -16.01 -6.78
N HIS A 133 -5.10 -16.24 -6.12
CA HIS A 133 -6.22 -17.01 -6.62
C HIS A 133 -7.50 -16.17 -6.58
N THR A 134 -8.18 -16.03 -7.70
CA THR A 134 -9.47 -15.37 -7.82
C THR A 134 -10.61 -16.37 -7.89
N GLN A 135 -11.79 -16.01 -7.40
CA GLN A 135 -12.97 -16.89 -7.35
C GLN A 135 -13.33 -17.49 -8.72
N VAL A 136 -13.15 -16.71 -9.78
CA VAL A 136 -13.24 -17.21 -11.17
C VAL A 136 -11.99 -16.78 -11.93
N PRO A 137 -11.57 -17.52 -12.96
CA PRO A 137 -10.50 -17.08 -13.84
C PRO A 137 -10.78 -15.70 -14.42
N GLN A 138 -9.80 -14.80 -14.33
CA GLN A 138 -9.87 -13.48 -14.91
C GLN A 138 -9.40 -13.52 -16.37
N PRO A 139 -9.75 -12.52 -17.21
CA PRO A 139 -9.13 -12.39 -18.51
C PRO A 139 -7.60 -12.47 -18.36
N PRO A 140 -6.90 -13.31 -19.11
CA PRO A 140 -5.47 -13.49 -18.88
C PRO A 140 -4.77 -12.14 -19.03
N PRO A 141 -3.98 -11.73 -18.02
CA PRO A 141 -2.98 -10.72 -18.25
C PRO A 141 -2.10 -11.20 -19.40
N THR A 142 -1.47 -10.29 -20.13
CA THR A 142 -0.50 -10.68 -21.16
C THR A 142 0.52 -11.69 -20.61
N ALA A 143 0.97 -12.63 -21.45
CA ALA A 143 2.00 -13.59 -21.07
C ALA A 143 3.11 -12.91 -20.23
N PRO A 144 3.60 -13.54 -19.15
CA PRO A 144 3.55 -14.97 -18.87
C PRO A 144 2.44 -15.41 -17.88
N TYR A 145 1.47 -14.58 -17.57
CA TYR A 145 0.46 -14.90 -16.56
C TYR A 145 -0.63 -15.85 -17.09
N HIS A 146 -1.20 -16.63 -16.16
CA HIS A 146 -2.39 -17.44 -16.39
C HIS A 146 -3.65 -16.66 -15.99
N ALA A 147 -4.81 -17.16 -16.43
CA ALA A 147 -6.10 -16.57 -16.06
C ALA A 147 -6.39 -16.66 -14.55
N ASN A 148 -5.71 -17.54 -13.83
CA ASN A 148 -5.79 -17.68 -12.37
C ASN A 148 -4.52 -18.38 -11.83
N ASP A 149 -4.37 -18.46 -10.50
CA ASP A 149 -3.32 -19.22 -9.80
C ASP A 149 -1.90 -18.78 -10.16
N ASN A 150 -1.67 -17.47 -10.13
CA ASN A 150 -0.38 -16.90 -10.46
C ASN A 150 0.50 -16.68 -9.21
N VAL A 151 1.81 -16.90 -9.36
CA VAL A 151 2.83 -16.48 -8.42
C VAL A 151 3.57 -15.29 -9.02
N VAL A 152 3.59 -14.17 -8.31
CA VAL A 152 4.21 -12.93 -8.76
C VAL A 152 5.18 -12.41 -7.70
N ALA A 153 6.38 -12.03 -8.12
CA ALA A 153 7.34 -11.30 -7.29
C ALA A 153 7.19 -9.80 -7.60
N SER A 154 6.37 -9.12 -6.83
CA SER A 154 6.08 -7.69 -6.96
C SER A 154 5.37 -7.18 -5.70
N PRO A 155 5.72 -5.96 -5.21
CA PRO A 155 6.83 -5.13 -5.66
C PRO A 155 8.20 -5.60 -5.14
N LEU A 156 9.27 -5.10 -5.78
CA LEU A 156 10.62 -5.06 -5.24
C LEU A 156 10.99 -3.59 -5.05
N SER A 157 11.37 -3.18 -3.86
CA SER A 157 11.66 -1.78 -3.58
C SER A 157 13.02 -1.58 -2.91
N PHE A 158 13.68 -0.48 -3.26
CA PHE A 158 14.82 0.06 -2.55
C PHE A 158 14.41 1.31 -1.79
N PHE A 159 14.98 1.49 -0.60
CA PHE A 159 14.72 2.61 0.27
C PHE A 159 15.99 3.32 0.67
N TRP A 160 15.93 4.64 0.68
CA TRP A 160 16.75 5.46 1.55
C TRP A 160 15.91 5.77 2.78
N GLY A 161 16.29 5.26 3.96
CA GLY A 161 15.55 5.45 5.19
C GLY A 161 16.46 5.77 6.35
N GLY A 162 16.52 7.06 6.76
CA GLY A 162 17.34 7.47 7.88
C GLY A 162 17.65 8.96 7.93
N ALA A 163 18.37 9.31 8.99
CA ALA A 163 18.89 10.66 9.19
C ALA A 163 19.94 11.01 8.13
N ILE A 164 19.81 12.22 7.58
CA ILE A 164 20.79 12.86 6.70
C ILE A 164 21.70 13.75 7.54
N THR A 165 21.09 14.53 8.46
CA THR A 165 21.74 15.33 9.49
C THR A 165 21.05 15.11 10.84
N GLU A 166 21.40 15.86 11.87
CA GLU A 166 20.76 15.82 13.20
C GLU A 166 19.27 16.24 13.13
N HIS A 167 18.90 17.08 12.17
CA HIS A 167 17.55 17.64 12.04
C HIS A 167 16.85 17.26 10.71
N LEU A 168 17.57 16.67 9.76
CA LEU A 168 17.05 16.31 8.44
C LEU A 168 17.14 14.81 8.25
N GLY A 169 16.03 14.18 7.94
CA GLY A 169 15.99 12.77 7.57
C GLY A 169 15.00 12.50 6.45
N ALA A 170 15.02 11.28 5.94
CA ALA A 170 14.22 10.89 4.80
C ALA A 170 13.72 9.45 4.91
N PHE A 171 12.57 9.24 4.32
CA PHE A 171 12.05 7.99 3.80
C PHE A 171 11.82 8.18 2.31
N ALA A 172 12.59 7.53 1.45
CA ALA A 172 12.41 7.59 0.00
C ALA A 172 12.45 6.18 -0.58
N GLN A 173 11.55 5.90 -1.48
CA GLN A 173 11.31 4.59 -2.06
C GLN A 173 11.41 4.66 -3.58
N VAL A 174 12.09 3.67 -4.18
CA VAL A 174 12.10 3.39 -5.61
C VAL A 174 11.64 1.95 -5.80
N THR A 175 10.62 1.75 -6.62
CA THR A 175 9.93 0.46 -6.73
C THR A 175 10.05 -0.09 -8.16
N TYR A 176 10.43 -1.36 -8.24
CA TYR A 176 10.28 -2.18 -9.44
C TYR A 176 8.89 -2.82 -9.42
N ASN A 177 8.10 -2.51 -10.41
CA ASN A 177 6.82 -3.15 -10.63
C ASN A 177 6.95 -4.20 -11.73
N ALA A 178 6.52 -5.43 -11.45
CA ALA A 178 6.35 -6.41 -12.50
C ALA A 178 5.31 -5.89 -13.52
N PRO A 179 5.46 -6.21 -14.81
CA PRO A 179 4.49 -5.77 -15.81
C PRO A 179 3.08 -6.22 -15.41
N GLY A 180 2.18 -5.26 -15.38
CA GLY A 180 0.76 -5.51 -15.20
C GLY A 180 0.11 -6.16 -16.44
N PRO A 181 -1.22 -6.27 -16.47
CA PRO A 181 -1.96 -6.91 -17.56
C PRO A 181 -1.72 -6.39 -18.99
N GLY A 182 -1.05 -5.26 -19.16
CA GLY A 182 -0.71 -4.70 -20.48
C GLY A 182 0.75 -4.91 -20.92
N GLY A 183 1.59 -5.50 -20.06
CA GLY A 183 3.04 -5.54 -20.29
C GLY A 183 3.68 -4.15 -20.18
N PHE A 184 4.98 -4.07 -20.48
CA PHE A 184 5.61 -2.77 -20.75
C PHE A 184 5.26 -2.39 -22.20
N GLY A 185 4.39 -1.40 -22.38
CA GLY A 185 4.01 -0.92 -23.70
C GLY A 185 5.22 -0.43 -24.50
N SER A 186 5.10 -0.43 -25.81
CA SER A 186 6.06 0.21 -26.71
C SER A 186 5.96 1.75 -26.65
N ASP A 187 5.09 2.30 -25.83
CA ASP A 187 4.93 3.73 -25.60
C ASP A 187 6.16 4.25 -24.83
N PRO A 188 6.93 5.20 -25.41
CA PRO A 188 8.08 5.78 -24.75
C PRO A 188 7.73 6.55 -23.45
N PHE A 189 6.46 6.83 -23.22
CA PHE A 189 5.93 7.52 -22.04
C PHE A 189 5.28 6.60 -21.02
N ALA A 190 5.13 5.31 -21.33
CA ALA A 190 4.61 4.34 -20.37
C ALA A 190 5.47 4.30 -19.10
N ALA A 191 4.84 3.97 -17.97
CA ALA A 191 5.51 3.76 -16.69
C ALA A 191 6.70 2.81 -16.86
N LYS A 192 7.85 3.20 -16.34
CA LYS A 192 9.08 2.39 -16.43
C LYS A 192 9.06 1.27 -15.40
N THR A 193 9.92 0.30 -15.62
CA THR A 193 10.14 -0.83 -14.71
C THR A 193 10.49 -0.39 -13.30
N TRP A 194 11.28 0.68 -13.16
CA TRP A 194 11.65 1.33 -11.91
C TRP A 194 11.00 2.70 -11.84
N THR A 195 10.22 2.91 -10.81
CA THR A 195 9.47 4.16 -10.58
C THR A 195 9.81 4.74 -9.22
N TRP A 196 9.88 6.07 -9.16
CA TRP A 196 9.86 6.77 -7.90
C TRP A 196 8.53 6.50 -7.18
N ASP A 197 8.62 6.15 -5.92
CA ASP A 197 7.48 5.77 -5.10
C ASP A 197 7.43 6.68 -3.86
N ASN A 198 6.72 6.30 -2.82
CA ASN A 198 6.50 7.10 -1.64
C ASN A 198 7.78 7.72 -1.10
N THR A 199 7.78 9.03 -0.97
CA THR A 199 8.92 9.82 -0.46
C THR A 199 8.42 10.87 0.51
N ASP A 200 9.07 10.93 1.68
CA ASP A 200 8.83 11.93 2.72
C ASP A 200 10.19 12.35 3.31
N ILE A 201 10.59 13.57 3.04
CA ILE A 201 11.82 14.18 3.54
C ILE A 201 11.43 15.22 4.57
N ARG A 202 11.99 15.15 5.78
CA ARG A 202 11.63 16.05 6.88
C ARG A 202 12.85 16.72 7.49
N TYR A 203 12.71 18.02 7.67
CA TYR A 203 13.44 18.77 8.68
C TYR A 203 12.57 18.85 9.93
N ALA A 204 13.13 18.55 11.10
CA ALA A 204 12.42 18.63 12.37
C ALA A 204 13.33 19.22 13.46
N ASP A 205 12.74 20.04 14.33
CA ASP A 205 13.37 20.55 15.53
C ASP A 205 12.32 20.68 16.63
N SER A 206 12.75 20.92 17.85
CA SER A 206 11.87 21.01 19.02
C SER A 206 12.20 22.22 19.88
N THR A 207 11.18 22.86 20.43
CA THR A 207 11.33 24.00 21.34
C THR A 207 10.28 23.94 22.44
N ALA A 208 10.55 24.62 23.53
CA ALA A 208 9.58 24.81 24.59
C ALA A 208 9.25 26.33 24.74
N ILE A 209 7.96 26.67 24.66
CA ILE A 209 7.46 28.04 24.82
C ILE A 209 6.42 28.02 25.92
N GLY A 210 6.81 28.48 27.12
CA GLY A 210 5.95 28.41 28.30
C GLY A 210 5.58 26.95 28.64
N TRP A 211 4.34 26.61 28.51
CA TRP A 211 3.77 25.28 28.82
C TRP A 211 3.73 24.34 27.57
N PHE A 212 4.12 24.85 26.42
CA PHE A 212 4.04 24.14 25.17
C PHE A 212 5.40 23.56 24.82
N ASN A 213 5.47 22.23 24.72
CA ASN A 213 6.54 21.51 24.05
C ASN A 213 6.11 21.33 22.59
N ILE A 214 6.88 21.86 21.67
CA ILE A 214 6.53 21.89 20.25
C ILE A 214 7.63 21.21 19.45
N THR A 215 7.30 20.11 18.76
CA THR A 215 8.10 19.61 17.65
C THR A 215 7.53 20.24 16.40
N TYR A 216 8.36 20.92 15.63
CA TYR A 216 7.95 21.57 14.38
C TYR A 216 8.89 21.21 13.26
N GLY A 217 8.41 21.32 12.02
CA GLY A 217 9.23 20.96 10.88
C GLY A 217 8.65 21.34 9.54
N ILE A 218 9.45 20.96 8.53
CA ILE A 218 9.07 21.08 7.12
C ILE A 218 9.07 19.67 6.56
N THR A 219 8.07 19.33 5.74
CA THR A 219 7.97 18.08 4.96
C THR A 219 8.03 18.41 3.48
N ALA A 220 8.78 17.61 2.73
CA ALA A 220 8.73 17.57 1.27
C ALA A 220 8.40 16.14 0.86
N ASN A 221 7.31 15.96 0.10
CA ASN A 221 6.83 14.62 -0.25
C ASN A 221 6.20 14.59 -1.64
N ASN A 222 5.91 13.39 -2.14
CA ASN A 222 5.44 13.15 -3.51
C ASN A 222 4.08 12.42 -3.59
N ASN A 223 3.38 12.30 -2.48
CA ASN A 223 2.10 11.62 -2.45
C ASN A 223 1.24 12.25 -1.33
N PRO A 224 0.06 12.81 -1.63
CA PRO A 224 -0.84 13.27 -0.58
C PRO A 224 -1.05 12.19 0.49
N THR A 225 -0.97 12.60 1.75
CA THR A 225 -1.11 11.76 2.95
C THR A 225 0.07 10.82 3.31
N VAL A 226 1.12 10.71 2.48
CA VAL A 226 2.30 9.87 2.82
C VAL A 226 2.97 10.30 4.11
N GLN A 227 2.88 11.57 4.46
CA GLN A 227 3.43 12.17 5.67
C GLN A 227 2.57 11.92 6.93
N ASP A 228 1.35 11.37 6.81
CA ASP A 228 0.51 11.09 7.98
C ASP A 228 1.19 10.14 8.98
N PRO A 229 1.29 10.50 10.27
CA PRO A 229 1.91 9.65 11.27
C PRO A 229 1.04 8.47 11.74
N TRP A 230 -0.28 8.51 11.58
CA TRP A 230 -1.20 7.50 12.16
C TRP A 230 -1.54 6.36 11.20
N ASN A 231 -1.27 6.50 9.91
CA ASN A 231 -1.65 5.53 8.88
C ASN A 231 -3.17 5.33 8.78
N THR A 232 -3.93 6.36 9.07
CA THR A 232 -5.40 6.40 8.98
C THR A 232 -5.87 6.99 7.67
N THR A 233 -4.99 7.74 7.00
CA THR A 233 -5.22 8.37 5.71
C THR A 233 -4.75 7.48 4.55
N PRO A 234 -5.15 7.73 3.30
CA PRO A 234 -5.03 6.78 2.20
C PRO A 234 -3.66 6.18 1.94
N ALA A 235 -2.58 6.97 1.89
CA ALA A 235 -1.27 6.48 1.46
C ALA A 235 -0.71 5.30 2.27
N TRP A 236 -1.13 5.14 3.53
CA TRP A 236 -0.72 4.06 4.41
C TRP A 236 -1.89 3.21 4.90
N ALA A 237 -3.04 3.29 4.23
CA ALA A 237 -4.19 2.48 4.57
C ALA A 237 -3.91 0.98 4.38
N PHE A 238 -4.62 0.14 5.15
CA PHE A 238 -4.63 -1.30 4.90
C PHE A 238 -5.44 -1.60 3.62
N PRO A 239 -5.04 -2.59 2.81
CA PRO A 239 -4.04 -3.63 3.04
C PRO A 239 -2.61 -3.16 2.76
N TYR A 240 -1.67 -3.57 3.63
CA TYR A 240 -0.25 -3.20 3.48
C TYR A 240 0.50 -4.00 2.41
N ALA A 241 -0.04 -5.14 2.02
CA ALA A 241 0.36 -5.93 0.87
C ALA A 241 -0.90 -6.39 0.14
N ALA A 242 -0.91 -6.31 -1.16
CA ALA A 242 -2.02 -6.72 -2.00
C ALA A 242 -1.51 -7.42 -3.26
N SER A 243 -2.34 -8.22 -3.89
CA SER A 243 -2.04 -8.79 -5.20
C SER A 243 -1.98 -7.70 -6.25
N THR A 244 -0.94 -7.68 -7.07
CA THR A 244 -0.78 -6.73 -8.18
C THR A 244 -1.53 -7.15 -9.45
N ILE A 245 -2.15 -8.34 -9.45
CA ILE A 245 -2.85 -8.90 -10.61
C ILE A 245 -4.32 -9.23 -10.32
N ALA A 246 -4.77 -9.08 -9.07
CA ALA A 246 -6.18 -9.25 -8.72
C ALA A 246 -7.01 -8.05 -9.19
N PRO A 247 -8.29 -8.25 -9.51
CA PRO A 247 -9.21 -7.14 -9.77
C PRO A 247 -9.33 -6.23 -8.55
N THR A 248 -9.29 -4.93 -8.80
CA THR A 248 -9.50 -3.87 -7.79
C THR A 248 -10.56 -2.91 -8.30
N PRO A 249 -11.41 -2.33 -7.42
CA PRO A 249 -12.36 -1.29 -7.83
C PRO A 249 -11.67 -0.13 -8.54
N GLY A 250 -12.30 0.36 -9.60
CA GLY A 250 -11.70 1.38 -10.46
C GLY A 250 -11.92 2.82 -10.00
N ALA A 251 -12.81 3.07 -9.03
CA ALA A 251 -13.11 4.41 -8.53
C ALA A 251 -12.48 4.67 -7.16
N GLY A 252 -11.87 5.84 -7.00
CA GLY A 252 -11.32 6.34 -5.75
C GLY A 252 -11.33 7.87 -5.73
N THR A 253 -11.32 8.48 -4.53
CA THR A 253 -11.19 9.93 -4.37
C THR A 253 -9.82 10.42 -4.82
N ILE A 254 -9.71 11.68 -5.25
CA ILE A 254 -8.46 12.18 -5.83
C ILE A 254 -7.29 12.18 -4.83
N ILE A 255 -7.59 12.31 -3.54
CA ILE A 255 -6.59 12.22 -2.46
C ILE A 255 -6.14 10.78 -2.20
N ASP A 256 -6.90 9.77 -2.63
CA ASP A 256 -6.56 8.36 -2.48
C ASP A 256 -5.74 7.85 -3.67
N GLY A 257 -4.49 8.27 -3.72
CA GLY A 257 -3.49 7.72 -4.62
C GLY A 257 -3.46 8.30 -6.04
N ALA A 258 -4.42 9.15 -6.46
CA ALA A 258 -4.45 9.66 -7.83
C ALA A 258 -3.20 10.47 -8.21
N PHE A 259 -2.56 11.12 -7.25
CA PHE A 259 -1.36 11.93 -7.47
C PHE A 259 -0.06 11.26 -7.03
N ALA A 260 -0.10 10.02 -6.53
CA ALA A 260 1.09 9.33 -6.04
C ALA A 260 2.21 9.30 -7.09
N ALA A 261 3.40 9.78 -6.71
CA ALA A 261 4.59 9.90 -7.55
C ALA A 261 4.49 10.87 -8.76
N HIS A 262 3.36 11.56 -8.97
CA HIS A 262 3.17 12.54 -10.04
C HIS A 262 3.34 13.98 -9.57
N VAL A 263 3.27 14.20 -8.27
CA VAL A 263 3.34 15.53 -7.65
C VAL A 263 4.55 15.64 -6.73
N GLY A 264 4.95 16.88 -6.48
CA GLY A 264 5.83 17.25 -5.37
C GLY A 264 5.13 18.23 -4.46
N SER A 265 5.42 18.20 -3.17
CA SER A 265 4.90 19.16 -2.20
C SER A 265 5.97 19.66 -1.26
N VAL A 266 5.69 20.81 -0.69
CA VAL A 266 6.36 21.34 0.51
C VAL A 266 5.30 21.77 1.49
N GLY A 267 5.49 21.42 2.75
CA GLY A 267 4.59 21.78 3.83
C GLY A 267 5.32 22.04 5.13
N ALA A 268 4.61 22.65 6.06
CA ALA A 268 5.06 22.86 7.43
C ALA A 268 4.12 22.16 8.41
N TYR A 269 4.67 21.66 9.50
CA TYR A 269 3.89 21.00 10.55
C TYR A 269 4.37 21.39 11.95
N ALA A 270 3.48 21.22 12.92
CA ALA A 270 3.76 21.33 14.33
C ALA A 270 3.04 20.24 15.12
N TYR A 271 3.73 19.68 16.12
CA TYR A 271 3.17 18.72 17.06
C TYR A 271 3.34 19.25 18.48
N VAL A 272 2.24 19.61 19.09
CA VAL A 272 2.20 20.38 20.34
C VAL A 272 1.82 19.44 21.49
N ASN A 273 2.65 19.44 22.55
CA ASN A 273 2.47 18.67 23.79
C ASN A 273 2.22 17.19 23.56
N ASP A 274 2.84 16.62 22.53
CA ASP A 274 2.64 15.22 22.13
C ASP A 274 1.16 14.81 21.90
N ALA A 275 0.32 15.78 21.53
CA ALA A 275 -1.12 15.59 21.41
C ALA A 275 -1.75 16.24 20.19
N LEU A 276 -1.43 17.50 19.86
CA LEU A 276 -2.05 18.22 18.74
C LEU A 276 -1.09 18.33 17.56
N TYR A 277 -1.45 17.73 16.45
CA TYR A 277 -0.72 17.81 15.17
C TYR A 277 -1.44 18.75 14.22
N LEU A 278 -0.69 19.63 13.62
CA LEU A 278 -1.14 20.60 12.62
C LEU A 278 -0.20 20.53 11.44
N GLU A 279 -0.74 20.46 10.23
CA GLU A 279 0.05 20.48 8.99
C GLU A 279 -0.70 21.22 7.89
N PHE A 280 0.06 21.96 7.11
CA PHE A 280 -0.37 22.54 5.85
C PHE A 280 0.72 22.30 4.79
N SER A 281 0.32 21.76 3.63
CA SER A 281 1.20 21.46 2.51
C SER A 281 0.60 21.97 1.20
N ALA A 282 1.43 22.28 0.23
CA ALA A 282 1.01 22.67 -1.10
C ALA A 282 1.61 21.71 -2.14
N TYR A 283 0.77 21.06 -2.91
CA TYR A 283 1.13 20.10 -3.96
C TYR A 283 1.13 20.76 -5.33
N ARG A 284 2.03 20.33 -6.18
CA ARG A 284 2.05 20.68 -7.60
C ARG A 284 2.51 19.50 -8.44
N THR A 285 1.92 19.35 -9.62
CA THR A 285 2.37 18.34 -10.59
C THR A 285 3.82 18.64 -11.00
N LEU A 286 4.66 17.61 -10.99
CA LEU A 286 6.01 17.67 -11.52
C LEU A 286 5.96 17.90 -13.03
N ASP A 287 6.98 18.56 -13.58
CA ASP A 287 7.07 18.70 -15.02
C ASP A 287 7.18 17.34 -15.72
N PHE A 288 6.76 17.30 -16.99
CA PHE A 288 6.71 16.08 -17.79
C PHE A 288 8.04 15.33 -17.84
N LYS A 289 9.16 16.06 -17.97
CA LYS A 289 10.48 15.45 -18.03
C LYS A 289 10.86 14.85 -16.68
N ALA A 290 10.58 15.53 -15.58
CA ALA A 290 10.87 15.02 -14.24
C ALA A 290 10.11 13.75 -13.96
N GLN A 291 8.80 13.70 -14.25
CA GLN A 291 7.99 12.48 -14.11
C GLN A 291 8.58 11.32 -14.91
N ASN A 292 8.87 11.54 -16.18
CA ASN A 292 9.45 10.53 -17.06
C ASN A 292 10.85 10.05 -16.60
N ASP A 293 11.71 10.97 -16.15
CA ASP A 293 13.04 10.63 -15.62
C ASP A 293 12.96 9.83 -14.32
N LEU A 294 11.93 10.08 -13.49
CA LEU A 294 11.61 9.35 -12.26
C LEU A 294 10.87 8.02 -12.52
N GLY A 295 10.56 7.72 -13.76
CA GLY A 295 9.97 6.45 -14.19
C GLY A 295 8.45 6.40 -14.11
N THR A 296 7.77 7.50 -13.77
CA THR A 296 6.30 7.57 -13.78
C THR A 296 5.80 7.91 -15.18
N ASP A 297 4.56 7.47 -15.48
CA ASP A 297 3.87 7.87 -16.69
C ASP A 297 3.31 9.29 -16.51
N PRO A 298 3.77 10.30 -17.25
CA PRO A 298 3.27 11.67 -17.10
C PRO A 298 1.78 11.84 -17.41
N PHE A 299 1.16 10.86 -18.09
CA PHE A 299 -0.26 10.85 -18.40
C PHE A 299 -1.06 9.93 -17.45
N GLY A 300 -0.42 9.27 -16.49
CA GLY A 300 -1.02 8.34 -15.56
C GLY A 300 -1.88 9.00 -14.47
N ALA A 301 -1.75 10.32 -14.31
CA ALA A 301 -2.54 11.11 -13.34
C ALA A 301 -3.01 12.42 -13.96
N PRO A 302 -4.13 13.01 -13.50
CA PRO A 302 -4.53 14.35 -13.93
C PRO A 302 -3.52 15.40 -13.46
N GLY A 303 -3.22 16.38 -14.31
CA GLY A 303 -2.29 17.45 -13.99
C GLY A 303 -2.92 18.55 -13.14
N LEU A 304 -2.29 18.92 -12.03
CA LEU A 304 -2.68 20.09 -11.25
C LEU A 304 -2.41 21.36 -12.06
N PHE A 305 -3.42 22.22 -12.18
CA PHE A 305 -3.31 23.50 -12.87
C PHE A 305 -2.39 24.46 -12.12
N ASP A 306 -2.52 24.50 -10.77
CA ASP A 306 -1.74 25.32 -9.88
C ASP A 306 -1.42 24.53 -8.60
N PHE A 307 -1.13 25.21 -7.49
CA PHE A 307 -0.91 24.56 -6.21
C PHE A 307 -2.23 24.04 -5.63
N ALA A 308 -2.22 22.78 -5.22
CA ALA A 308 -3.30 22.17 -4.48
C ALA A 308 -2.98 22.20 -2.98
N PRO A 309 -3.72 22.99 -2.19
CA PRO A 309 -3.56 23.03 -0.74
C PRO A 309 -4.06 21.73 -0.10
N TYR A 310 -3.27 21.24 0.85
CA TYR A 310 -3.56 20.10 1.71
C TYR A 310 -3.46 20.54 3.17
N TRP A 311 -4.31 20.00 4.02
CA TRP A 311 -4.25 20.20 5.47
C TRP A 311 -4.40 18.88 6.21
N ARG A 312 -3.82 18.82 7.43
CA ARG A 312 -4.01 17.76 8.40
C ARG A 312 -4.09 18.40 9.81
N VAL A 313 -5.14 18.08 10.55
CA VAL A 313 -5.28 18.39 11.96
C VAL A 313 -5.63 17.11 12.68
N ALA A 314 -4.88 16.73 13.70
CA ALA A 314 -5.16 15.54 14.50
C ALA A 314 -4.89 15.80 15.99
N PHE A 315 -5.73 15.23 16.84
CA PHE A 315 -5.59 15.30 18.28
C PHE A 315 -5.48 13.90 18.87
N GLU A 316 -4.36 13.61 19.54
CA GLU A 316 -4.05 12.29 20.12
C GLU A 316 -3.86 12.39 21.65
N PRO A 317 -4.91 12.38 22.47
CA PRO A 317 -4.80 12.18 23.90
C PRO A 317 -4.39 10.74 24.22
N HIS A 318 -3.66 10.55 25.33
CA HIS A 318 -3.26 9.23 25.80
C HIS A 318 -3.44 9.12 27.33
N TRP A 319 -3.73 7.91 27.79
CA TRP A 319 -3.85 7.60 29.23
C TRP A 319 -3.47 6.14 29.49
N GLY A 320 -2.54 5.95 30.40
CA GLY A 320 -1.98 4.61 30.64
C GLY A 320 -1.44 3.97 29.37
N ASN A 321 -2.00 2.85 28.98
CA ASN A 321 -1.62 2.10 27.76
C ASN A 321 -2.58 2.34 26.59
N ASN A 322 -3.33 3.43 26.61
CA ASN A 322 -4.32 3.78 25.60
C ASN A 322 -3.90 5.05 24.85
N TRP A 323 -4.06 5.05 23.54
CA TRP A 323 -3.89 6.18 22.65
C TRP A 323 -5.13 6.30 21.78
N PHE A 324 -5.72 7.47 21.78
CA PHE A 324 -6.87 7.76 20.92
C PHE A 324 -6.52 8.95 20.04
N GLU A 325 -6.76 8.84 18.76
CA GLU A 325 -6.59 9.91 17.80
C GLU A 325 -7.91 10.17 17.09
N ILE A 326 -8.18 11.44 16.83
CA ILE A 326 -9.23 11.91 15.95
C ILE A 326 -8.68 13.07 15.13
N GLY A 327 -8.96 13.07 13.83
CA GLY A 327 -8.43 14.05 12.93
C GLY A 327 -9.34 14.42 11.77
N THR A 328 -8.89 15.44 11.05
CA THR A 328 -9.42 15.85 9.76
C THR A 328 -8.28 16.14 8.79
N PHE A 329 -8.50 15.86 7.54
CA PHE A 329 -7.58 16.13 6.45
C PHE A 329 -8.34 16.45 5.18
N GLY A 330 -7.67 17.02 4.21
CA GLY A 330 -8.30 17.24 2.93
C GLY A 330 -7.41 17.96 1.95
N MET A 331 -7.91 18.09 0.72
CA MET A 331 -7.20 18.68 -0.41
C MET A 331 -8.18 19.40 -1.31
N ILE A 332 -7.75 20.51 -1.89
CA ILE A 332 -8.47 21.19 -2.96
C ILE A 332 -7.58 21.18 -4.20
N ALA A 333 -8.08 20.63 -5.29
CA ALA A 333 -7.33 20.47 -6.52
C ALA A 333 -8.11 20.98 -7.73
N ASP A 334 -7.53 21.90 -8.47
CA ASP A 334 -7.97 22.26 -9.80
C ASP A 334 -7.08 21.47 -10.79
N VAL A 335 -7.70 20.62 -11.63
CA VAL A 335 -6.97 19.70 -12.50
C VAL A 335 -7.33 19.91 -13.98
N HIS A 336 -6.34 19.73 -14.83
CA HIS A 336 -6.59 19.56 -16.26
C HIS A 336 -6.89 18.07 -16.48
N PRO A 337 -8.09 17.72 -16.98
CA PRO A 337 -8.30 16.36 -17.43
C PRO A 337 -7.36 16.10 -18.61
N TRP A 338 -6.46 15.12 -18.45
CA TRP A 338 -5.66 14.65 -19.57
C TRP A 338 -6.56 13.93 -20.56
N THR A 339 -6.20 14.08 -21.81
CA THR A 339 -6.83 13.57 -23.02
C THR A 339 -7.60 12.26 -22.89
N LEU A 340 -8.55 12.13 -23.81
CA LEU A 340 -9.27 10.91 -24.15
C LEU A 340 -8.32 9.69 -24.18
N PRO A 341 -8.65 8.58 -23.48
CA PRO A 341 -7.89 7.35 -23.56
C PRO A 341 -7.68 6.95 -25.03
N GLY A 342 -6.42 6.78 -25.44
CA GLY A 342 -6.07 6.33 -26.78
C GLY A 342 -5.74 7.44 -27.78
N THR A 343 -5.65 8.71 -27.37
CA THR A 343 -5.16 9.79 -28.24
C THR A 343 -3.86 10.38 -27.70
N THR A 344 -2.88 10.53 -28.56
CA THR A 344 -1.58 11.18 -28.24
C THR A 344 -1.65 12.72 -28.29
N THR A 345 -2.83 13.27 -28.44
CA THR A 345 -3.03 14.72 -28.57
C THR A 345 -3.40 15.29 -27.21
N THR A 346 -2.47 15.98 -26.59
CA THR A 346 -2.71 16.82 -25.42
C THR A 346 -3.69 17.93 -25.79
N THR A 347 -4.98 17.75 -25.52
CA THR A 347 -5.94 18.84 -25.55
C THR A 347 -5.80 19.61 -24.24
N THR A 348 -5.14 20.73 -24.27
CA THR A 348 -5.21 21.71 -23.18
C THR A 348 -6.61 22.29 -23.17
N PHE A 349 -7.45 21.84 -22.25
CA PHE A 349 -8.74 22.50 -22.01
C PHE A 349 -8.47 23.89 -21.42
N ALA A 350 -9.24 24.88 -21.84
CA ALA A 350 -9.13 26.25 -21.30
C ALA A 350 -9.66 26.33 -19.83
N GLN A 351 -10.40 25.33 -19.39
CA GLN A 351 -10.98 25.21 -18.05
C GLN A 351 -10.38 24.00 -17.32
N THR A 352 -10.53 24.00 -16.02
CA THR A 352 -10.15 22.90 -15.12
C THR A 352 -11.37 22.27 -14.50
N ASP A 353 -11.23 21.01 -14.08
CA ASP A 353 -12.14 20.39 -13.16
C ASP A 353 -11.69 20.63 -11.72
N LYS A 354 -12.60 20.90 -10.82
CA LYS A 354 -12.31 21.15 -9.42
C LYS A 354 -12.76 19.99 -8.54
N TYR A 355 -11.83 19.49 -7.75
CA TYR A 355 -12.05 18.47 -6.73
C TYR A 355 -11.81 19.06 -5.34
N THR A 356 -12.68 18.69 -4.40
CA THR A 356 -12.53 19.10 -2.99
C THR A 356 -12.79 17.90 -2.11
N ASP A 357 -11.74 17.39 -1.51
CA ASP A 357 -11.75 16.26 -0.59
C ASP A 357 -11.73 16.76 0.84
N ILE A 358 -12.65 16.27 1.64
CA ILE A 358 -12.71 16.49 3.08
C ILE A 358 -12.78 15.13 3.76
N GLY A 359 -11.79 14.83 4.56
CA GLY A 359 -11.68 13.58 5.31
C GLY A 359 -11.76 13.79 6.81
N ILE A 360 -12.32 12.81 7.48
CA ILE A 360 -12.24 12.62 8.93
C ILE A 360 -11.70 11.23 9.21
N ASP A 361 -10.92 11.09 10.26
CA ASP A 361 -10.35 9.81 10.65
C ASP A 361 -10.21 9.69 12.16
N SER A 362 -10.02 8.47 12.61
CA SER A 362 -9.79 8.17 14.02
C SER A 362 -9.00 6.88 14.18
N GLN A 363 -8.19 6.82 15.22
CA GLN A 363 -7.48 5.63 15.65
C GLN A 363 -7.57 5.45 17.17
N TYR A 364 -7.83 4.23 17.59
CA TYR A 364 -7.63 3.80 18.97
C TYR A 364 -6.59 2.68 19.01
N GLN A 365 -5.61 2.81 19.88
CA GLN A 365 -4.62 1.77 20.16
C GLN A 365 -4.56 1.46 21.65
N TYR A 366 -4.45 0.17 21.97
CA TYR A 366 -4.21 -0.33 23.30
C TYR A 366 -2.99 -1.26 23.31
N GLN A 367 -2.05 -0.99 24.22
CA GLN A 367 -0.90 -1.85 24.46
C GLN A 367 -1.17 -2.76 25.66
N GLY A 368 -1.43 -4.03 25.42
CA GLY A 368 -1.48 -5.05 26.46
C GLY A 368 -0.09 -5.56 26.83
N ALA A 369 0.00 -6.46 27.79
CA ALA A 369 1.27 -7.05 28.21
C ALA A 369 2.01 -7.79 27.09
N ASN A 370 1.27 -8.39 26.16
CA ASN A 370 1.80 -9.23 25.09
C ASN A 370 1.08 -9.04 23.74
N TYR A 371 0.37 -7.94 23.56
CA TYR A 371 -0.35 -7.66 22.33
C TYR A 371 -0.57 -6.17 22.12
N TRP A 372 -0.82 -5.81 20.85
CA TRP A 372 -1.38 -4.53 20.45
C TRP A 372 -2.75 -4.74 19.84
N PHE A 373 -3.72 -3.97 20.29
CA PHE A 373 -5.03 -3.85 19.65
C PHE A 373 -5.10 -2.48 18.95
N THR A 374 -5.55 -2.45 17.69
CA THR A 374 -5.71 -1.23 16.92
C THR A 374 -7.08 -1.23 16.24
N LEU A 375 -7.82 -0.15 16.42
CA LEU A 375 -9.06 0.15 15.70
C LEU A 375 -8.87 1.45 14.94
N ARG A 376 -9.26 1.51 13.66
CA ARG A 376 -9.21 2.72 12.83
C ARG A 376 -10.50 2.88 12.07
N GLY A 377 -10.86 4.14 11.81
CA GLY A 377 -11.92 4.51 10.90
C GLY A 377 -11.49 5.72 10.08
N SER A 378 -11.88 5.76 8.82
CA SER A 378 -11.74 6.94 7.97
C SER A 378 -12.95 7.11 7.06
N TYR A 379 -13.28 8.35 6.78
CA TYR A 379 -14.30 8.72 5.82
C TYR A 379 -13.82 9.92 5.03
N ILE A 380 -13.93 9.85 3.70
CA ILE A 380 -13.61 10.92 2.77
C ILE A 380 -14.86 11.23 1.96
N ARG A 381 -15.14 12.52 1.80
CA ARG A 381 -16.14 13.02 0.87
C ARG A 381 -15.45 13.92 -0.15
N GLU A 382 -15.62 13.57 -1.42
CA GLU A 382 -15.16 14.34 -2.54
C GLU A 382 -16.35 15.05 -3.23
N TYR A 383 -16.16 16.33 -3.50
CA TYR A 383 -17.03 17.13 -4.36
C TYR A 383 -16.29 17.39 -5.67
N GLN A 384 -16.93 17.05 -6.77
CA GLN A 384 -16.41 17.21 -8.12
C GLN A 384 -17.21 18.27 -8.86
N LYS A 385 -16.56 19.30 -9.38
CA LYS A 385 -17.13 20.28 -10.30
C LYS A 385 -16.39 20.18 -11.63
N LEU A 386 -17.02 19.63 -12.64
CA LEU A 386 -16.41 19.12 -13.87
C LEU A 386 -16.56 20.12 -15.03
N ASP A 387 -16.09 21.36 -14.80
CA ASP A 387 -16.25 22.48 -15.73
C ASP A 387 -15.49 22.28 -17.06
N ALA A 388 -14.41 21.50 -17.02
CA ALA A 388 -13.67 21.12 -18.23
C ALA A 388 -14.23 19.83 -18.87
N SER A 389 -14.49 18.81 -18.07
CA SER A 389 -14.88 17.49 -18.56
C SER A 389 -16.32 17.46 -19.10
N PHE A 390 -17.25 18.12 -18.44
CA PHE A 390 -18.68 18.09 -18.84
C PHE A 390 -18.93 18.66 -20.24
N PRO A 391 -18.47 19.89 -20.61
CA PRO A 391 -18.72 20.43 -21.93
C PRO A 391 -17.98 19.70 -23.06
N ASN A 392 -16.97 18.90 -22.70
CA ASN A 392 -16.21 18.10 -23.64
C ASN A 392 -16.69 16.64 -23.75
N GLY A 393 -17.81 16.29 -23.10
CA GLY A 393 -18.43 14.96 -23.18
C GLY A 393 -17.61 13.85 -22.49
N LEU A 394 -16.75 14.19 -21.53
CA LEU A 394 -16.00 13.22 -20.72
C LEU A 394 -16.80 12.76 -19.52
N THR A 395 -17.79 13.53 -19.09
CA THR A 395 -18.71 13.22 -18.00
C THR A 395 -20.15 13.53 -18.41
N SER A 396 -21.13 12.84 -17.80
CA SER A 396 -22.55 13.08 -18.03
C SER A 396 -23.11 14.15 -17.10
N ASN A 397 -22.44 14.43 -16.01
CA ASN A 397 -22.87 15.39 -15.00
C ASN A 397 -21.82 16.51 -14.85
N LEU A 398 -22.31 17.74 -14.63
CA LEU A 398 -21.42 18.87 -14.29
C LEU A 398 -20.88 18.76 -12.86
N ASN A 399 -21.67 18.17 -11.95
CA ASN A 399 -21.29 18.00 -10.57
C ASN A 399 -21.50 16.55 -10.14
N ASN A 400 -20.50 15.96 -9.51
CA ASN A 400 -20.56 14.64 -8.91
C ASN A 400 -20.10 14.67 -7.45
N THR A 401 -20.36 13.61 -6.73
CA THR A 401 -19.80 13.34 -5.40
C THR A 401 -19.28 11.92 -5.37
N LEU A 402 -18.16 11.72 -4.68
CA LEU A 402 -17.63 10.40 -4.37
C LEU A 402 -17.36 10.33 -2.86
N ASN A 403 -17.56 9.18 -2.28
CA ASN A 403 -17.34 8.95 -0.86
C ASN A 403 -16.54 7.66 -0.69
N GLU A 404 -15.65 7.64 0.30
CA GLU A 404 -14.95 6.45 0.74
C GLU A 404 -15.05 6.31 2.26
N ALA A 405 -15.31 5.11 2.72
CA ALA A 405 -15.29 4.76 4.14
C ALA A 405 -14.48 3.49 4.37
N ARG A 406 -13.68 3.50 5.42
CA ARG A 406 -12.92 2.33 5.86
C ARG A 406 -13.06 2.16 7.37
N ALA A 407 -13.28 0.92 7.81
CA ALA A 407 -13.26 0.53 9.21
C ALA A 407 -12.33 -0.66 9.36
N TYR A 408 -11.27 -0.50 10.15
CA TYR A 408 -10.17 -1.43 10.30
C TYR A 408 -10.00 -1.83 11.75
N MET A 409 -9.70 -3.11 11.98
CA MET A 409 -9.35 -3.64 13.29
C MET A 409 -8.19 -4.62 13.15
N SER A 410 -7.21 -4.55 14.07
CA SER A 410 -6.17 -5.56 14.16
C SER A 410 -5.83 -5.93 15.60
N LEU A 411 -5.44 -7.19 15.79
CA LEU A 411 -4.86 -7.73 17.00
C LEU A 411 -3.49 -8.33 16.67
N ALA A 412 -2.42 -7.70 17.12
CA ALA A 412 -1.05 -8.14 16.94
C ALA A 412 -0.54 -8.76 18.24
N TYR A 413 -0.47 -10.10 18.31
CA TYR A 413 -0.14 -10.86 19.51
C TYR A 413 1.31 -11.35 19.46
N GLY A 414 2.07 -11.11 20.52
CA GLY A 414 3.44 -11.58 20.72
C GLY A 414 4.49 -10.45 20.73
N ASN A 415 5.52 -10.64 21.55
CA ASN A 415 6.61 -9.66 21.75
C ASN A 415 7.93 -10.09 21.11
N LYS A 416 8.14 -11.39 20.84
CA LYS A 416 9.33 -11.92 20.16
C LYS A 416 9.07 -12.19 18.69
N ASN A 417 7.93 -12.73 18.40
CA ASN A 417 7.31 -12.89 17.11
C ASN A 417 5.86 -12.44 17.25
N ARG A 418 5.20 -12.14 16.14
CA ARG A 418 3.80 -11.70 16.16
C ARG A 418 2.95 -12.51 15.22
N LEU A 419 1.79 -12.90 15.74
CA LEU A 419 0.66 -13.33 14.93
C LEU A 419 -0.33 -12.16 14.90
N VAL A 420 -0.69 -11.71 13.70
CA VAL A 420 -1.56 -10.56 13.49
C VAL A 420 -2.83 -11.02 12.80
N PHE A 421 -3.97 -10.65 13.40
CA PHE A 421 -5.30 -10.84 12.84
C PHE A 421 -5.85 -9.47 12.46
N THR A 422 -6.22 -9.30 11.19
CA THR A 422 -6.72 -8.04 10.68
C THR A 422 -8.03 -8.24 9.94
N GLY A 423 -8.97 -7.32 10.15
CA GLY A 423 -10.20 -7.20 9.38
C GLY A 423 -10.43 -5.75 8.98
N GLN A 424 -10.90 -5.53 7.74
CA GLN A 424 -11.32 -4.23 7.25
C GLN A 424 -12.61 -4.36 6.46
N TYR A 425 -13.53 -3.45 6.73
CA TYR A 425 -14.63 -3.12 5.81
C TYR A 425 -14.24 -1.90 5.00
N PHE A 426 -14.57 -1.88 3.72
CA PHE A 426 -14.41 -0.72 2.83
C PHE A 426 -15.69 -0.50 2.03
N ASP A 427 -15.97 0.77 1.75
CA ASP A 427 -17.11 1.18 0.94
C ASP A 427 -16.76 2.44 0.15
N THR A 428 -16.93 2.38 -1.16
CA THR A 428 -16.80 3.51 -2.08
C THR A 428 -18.15 3.68 -2.78
N TRP A 429 -18.72 4.89 -2.70
CA TRP A 429 -20.03 5.17 -3.35
C TRP A 429 -20.13 6.62 -3.78
N GLY A 430 -20.91 6.87 -4.83
CA GLY A 430 -21.02 8.22 -5.37
C GLY A 430 -22.12 8.40 -6.40
N SER A 431 -22.09 9.56 -7.03
CA SER A 431 -23.02 9.92 -8.12
C SER A 431 -22.84 8.97 -9.29
N PRO A 432 -23.91 8.40 -9.84
CA PRO A 432 -23.80 7.67 -11.11
C PRO A 432 -23.48 8.64 -12.25
N ASP A 433 -22.55 8.25 -13.11
CA ASP A 433 -22.17 9.02 -14.29
C ASP A 433 -21.74 8.06 -15.43
N PRO A 434 -22.61 7.84 -16.43
CA PRO A 434 -22.36 6.87 -17.50
C PRO A 434 -21.11 7.12 -18.33
N LEU A 435 -20.68 8.37 -18.49
CA LEU A 435 -19.47 8.68 -19.26
C LEU A 435 -18.22 8.55 -18.39
N LEU A 436 -18.24 9.12 -17.18
CA LEU A 436 -17.09 9.07 -16.26
C LEU A 436 -16.74 7.62 -15.88
N TYR A 437 -17.75 6.78 -15.66
CA TYR A 437 -17.57 5.39 -15.25
C TYR A 437 -17.82 4.37 -16.38
N ALA A 438 -17.71 4.81 -17.65
CA ALA A 438 -17.95 3.93 -18.82
C ALA A 438 -17.05 2.68 -18.85
N GLY A 439 -15.85 2.76 -18.29
CA GLY A 439 -14.90 1.64 -18.20
C GLY A 439 -15.15 0.64 -17.07
N LEU A 440 -16.06 0.95 -16.15
CA LEU A 440 -16.36 0.09 -15.01
C LEU A 440 -17.39 -1.00 -15.35
N ALA A 441 -17.51 -2.01 -14.51
CA ALA A 441 -18.38 -3.18 -14.73
C ALA A 441 -19.85 -2.83 -14.94
N SER A 442 -20.38 -1.81 -14.21
CA SER A 442 -21.75 -1.31 -14.43
C SER A 442 -21.85 -0.30 -15.55
N GLY A 443 -20.74 0.34 -15.95
CA GLY A 443 -20.68 1.41 -16.93
C GLY A 443 -21.31 2.74 -16.49
N PHE A 444 -21.70 2.92 -15.23
CA PHE A 444 -22.33 4.17 -14.77
C PHE A 444 -22.22 4.48 -13.27
N SER A 445 -21.64 3.62 -12.46
CA SER A 445 -21.60 3.82 -11.00
C SER A 445 -20.26 3.40 -10.39
N PRO A 446 -19.69 4.21 -9.48
CA PRO A 446 -18.40 3.93 -8.82
C PRO A 446 -18.52 2.91 -7.67
N ASN A 447 -19.74 2.50 -7.31
CA ASN A 447 -20.02 1.86 -6.04
C ASN A 447 -19.32 0.50 -5.89
N SER A 448 -18.49 0.36 -4.89
CA SER A 448 -17.80 -0.90 -4.55
C SER A 448 -17.68 -1.04 -3.05
N ASN A 449 -18.03 -2.19 -2.50
CA ASN A 449 -17.84 -2.45 -1.08
C ASN A 449 -17.51 -3.92 -0.80
N GLY A 450 -16.92 -4.15 0.36
CA GLY A 450 -16.53 -5.50 0.74
C GLY A 450 -15.73 -5.55 2.03
N TRP A 451 -15.10 -6.70 2.24
CA TRP A 451 -14.33 -7.02 3.42
C TRP A 451 -12.95 -7.55 3.04
N ILE A 452 -11.95 -7.21 3.84
CA ILE A 452 -10.62 -7.79 3.77
C ILE A 452 -10.35 -8.44 5.11
N ALA A 453 -9.97 -9.73 5.10
CA ALA A 453 -9.50 -10.44 6.27
C ALA A 453 -8.07 -10.93 6.04
N GLU A 454 -7.20 -10.79 7.03
CA GLU A 454 -5.82 -11.23 6.92
C GLU A 454 -5.34 -11.86 8.22
N VAL A 455 -4.59 -12.95 8.09
CA VAL A 455 -3.76 -13.50 9.16
C VAL A 455 -2.31 -13.41 8.71
N ALA A 456 -1.47 -12.75 9.51
CA ALA A 456 -0.06 -12.59 9.19
C ALA A 456 0.83 -13.01 10.34
N TYR A 457 1.98 -13.62 10.01
CA TYR A 457 3.03 -13.98 10.94
C TYR A 457 4.29 -13.18 10.70
N ILE A 458 4.79 -12.52 11.74
CA ILE A 458 6.01 -11.72 11.73
C ILE A 458 7.00 -12.38 12.70
N PRO A 459 8.00 -13.13 12.20
CA PRO A 459 8.87 -13.96 13.03
C PRO A 459 9.84 -13.15 13.90
N PHE A 460 10.21 -11.92 13.50
CA PHE A 460 11.37 -11.25 14.06
C PHE A 460 11.03 -9.84 14.56
N VAL A 461 10.34 -9.73 15.69
CA VAL A 461 9.87 -8.44 16.24
C VAL A 461 10.82 -7.87 17.28
N SER A 462 11.60 -8.72 17.97
CA SER A 462 12.51 -8.34 19.05
C SER A 462 13.95 -8.18 18.58
N ASN A 463 14.77 -7.50 19.37
CA ASN A 463 16.22 -7.37 19.15
C ASN A 463 17.02 -8.68 19.42
N PHE A 464 16.39 -9.70 19.99
CA PHE A 464 16.96 -11.05 20.13
C PHE A 464 16.70 -11.94 18.91
N ALA A 465 15.98 -11.43 17.92
CA ALA A 465 15.70 -12.16 16.70
C ALA A 465 16.98 -12.42 15.91
N PRO A 466 17.16 -13.63 15.34
CA PRO A 466 18.26 -13.89 14.43
C PRO A 466 18.26 -12.87 13.29
N GLY A 467 19.42 -12.25 13.08
CA GLY A 467 19.61 -11.30 11.99
C GLY A 467 19.19 -9.87 12.26
N TRP A 468 18.67 -9.50 13.42
CA TRP A 468 18.51 -8.10 13.79
C TRP A 468 19.89 -7.38 13.77
N PRO A 469 20.03 -6.17 13.24
CA PRO A 469 19.04 -5.27 12.67
C PRO A 469 18.98 -5.29 11.11
N TRP A 470 19.20 -6.42 10.46
CA TRP A 470 19.42 -6.51 9.03
C TRP A 470 18.27 -7.15 8.22
N PHE A 471 17.37 -7.88 8.87
CA PHE A 471 16.30 -8.63 8.16
C PHE A 471 15.04 -8.82 9.00
N ASN A 472 13.86 -8.83 8.38
CA ASN A 472 12.60 -9.32 8.95
C ASN A 472 11.75 -9.96 7.84
N ALA A 473 10.65 -10.54 8.18
CA ALA A 473 9.68 -11.08 7.22
C ALA A 473 8.26 -10.92 7.76
N ARG A 474 7.31 -10.85 6.85
CA ARG A 474 5.88 -11.00 7.10
C ARG A 474 5.36 -12.06 6.15
N ILE A 475 4.70 -13.09 6.66
CA ILE A 475 4.01 -14.10 5.87
C ILE A 475 2.53 -13.89 6.14
N GLY A 476 1.75 -13.63 5.11
CA GLY A 476 0.33 -13.31 5.24
C GLY A 476 -0.55 -14.12 4.33
N LEU A 477 -1.72 -14.47 4.83
CA LEU A 477 -2.84 -15.01 4.08
C LEU A 477 -3.99 -14.02 4.17
N GLN A 478 -4.36 -13.45 3.04
CA GLN A 478 -5.38 -12.42 2.90
C GLN A 478 -6.52 -12.93 2.03
N TYR A 479 -7.75 -12.59 2.40
CA TYR A 479 -8.93 -12.82 1.59
C TYR A 479 -9.70 -11.51 1.42
N VAL A 480 -9.94 -11.13 0.16
CA VAL A 480 -10.75 -9.98 -0.23
C VAL A 480 -12.09 -10.50 -0.72
N TYR A 481 -13.16 -9.99 -0.14
CA TYR A 481 -14.54 -10.34 -0.47
C TYR A 481 -15.30 -9.10 -0.93
N TYR A 482 -15.99 -9.18 -2.05
CA TYR A 482 -16.77 -8.10 -2.63
C TYR A 482 -18.26 -8.41 -2.54
N ASP A 483 -19.04 -7.51 -1.91
CA ASP A 483 -20.50 -7.50 -1.98
C ASP A 483 -20.99 -6.76 -3.23
N LYS A 484 -20.27 -5.69 -3.60
CA LYS A 484 -20.48 -4.89 -4.81
C LYS A 484 -19.12 -4.55 -5.41
N PHE A 485 -19.03 -4.57 -6.73
CA PHE A 485 -17.82 -4.27 -7.49
C PHE A 485 -18.17 -3.42 -8.71
N ASP A 486 -17.56 -2.22 -8.83
CA ASP A 486 -17.75 -1.28 -9.93
C ASP A 486 -19.22 -1.08 -10.32
N GLY A 487 -20.05 -0.76 -9.32
CA GLY A 487 -21.46 -0.41 -9.46
C GLY A 487 -22.45 -1.58 -9.49
N THR A 488 -21.99 -2.83 -9.54
CA THR A 488 -22.87 -3.99 -9.64
C THR A 488 -22.66 -5.02 -8.52
N THR A 489 -23.75 -5.66 -8.09
CA THR A 489 -23.72 -6.85 -7.24
C THR A 489 -23.65 -8.13 -8.07
N VAL A 490 -24.02 -8.05 -9.35
CA VAL A 490 -23.99 -9.20 -10.27
C VAL A 490 -22.54 -9.50 -10.64
N GLY A 491 -22.08 -10.69 -10.28
CA GLY A 491 -20.70 -11.10 -10.53
C GLY A 491 -19.65 -10.44 -9.61
N ALA A 492 -20.03 -9.59 -8.66
CA ALA A 492 -19.08 -8.95 -7.74
C ALA A 492 -18.18 -9.98 -7.04
N LYS A 493 -18.77 -11.08 -6.57
CA LYS A 493 -18.04 -12.19 -5.91
C LYS A 493 -17.04 -12.92 -6.82
N ASN A 494 -17.15 -12.77 -8.13
CA ASN A 494 -16.19 -13.34 -9.08
C ASN A 494 -14.78 -12.77 -8.89
N ASN A 495 -14.70 -11.55 -8.34
CA ASN A 495 -13.46 -10.83 -8.05
C ASN A 495 -12.87 -11.15 -6.66
N ASN A 496 -13.56 -11.99 -5.85
CA ASN A 496 -13.02 -12.40 -4.56
C ASN A 496 -11.64 -13.02 -4.74
N THR A 497 -10.71 -12.60 -3.90
CA THR A 497 -9.29 -12.93 -4.07
C THR A 497 -8.71 -13.54 -2.81
N LEU A 498 -8.05 -14.68 -2.94
CA LEU A 498 -7.15 -15.23 -1.94
C LEU A 498 -5.71 -14.88 -2.32
N PHE A 499 -5.00 -14.24 -1.41
CA PHE A 499 -3.62 -13.83 -1.58
C PHE A 499 -2.74 -14.37 -0.46
N LEU A 500 -1.84 -15.30 -0.80
CA LEU A 500 -0.81 -15.80 0.11
C LEU A 500 0.51 -15.14 -0.26
N TYR A 501 1.18 -14.50 0.69
CA TYR A 501 2.40 -13.77 0.38
C TYR A 501 3.50 -13.95 1.43
N ALA A 502 4.72 -13.79 0.98
CA ALA A 502 5.90 -13.56 1.81
C ALA A 502 6.47 -12.18 1.47
N TRP A 503 6.50 -11.31 2.45
CA TRP A 503 7.13 -10.00 2.36
C TRP A 503 8.43 -10.05 3.15
N VAL A 504 9.52 -9.84 2.45
CA VAL A 504 10.86 -9.75 3.03
C VAL A 504 11.42 -8.37 2.75
N ALA A 505 12.21 -7.76 3.66
CA ALA A 505 12.99 -6.56 3.41
C ALA A 505 14.33 -6.65 4.19
N MET A 506 15.42 -6.03 3.77
CA MET A 506 16.77 -6.14 4.33
C MET A 506 17.53 -4.81 4.25
#